data_a1186da7edf1643c6722816086dd1e43
#
_entry.id   a1186da7edf1643c6722816086dd1e43
#
_cell.length_a   1.000
_cell.length_b   1.000
_cell.length_c   1.000
_cell.angle_alpha   90.00
_cell.angle_beta   90.00
_cell.angle_gamma   90.00
#
_symmetry.space_group_name_H-M   'P 1'
#
loop_
_entity.id
_entity.type
_entity.pdbx_description
1 polymer ?
#
loop_
_entity_poly.entity_id
_entity_poly.type
_entity_poly.pdbx_seq_one_letter_code
_entity_poly.pdbx_strand_id
1 'polypeptide(L)'
;MQSIRTAARALIIHQNKLLTIKMRDKSGIFYILPGGGQRHGETLQEGLKRECLEEIGTSVDVGELLYVREYIGKNHEFRKAHHAFHQVENVFRCSLPDPARIGPGSELDKKQVGIEWIPLHELQDRRFLPEVIKPFFTSAGFDAGTHYLGDVN
;
A
#
# COMPACT_ATOMS: atom_id res chain seq x y z
N MET A 1 -15.90 -11.73 18.51
CA MET A 1 -15.23 -10.45 18.84
C MET A 1 -14.63 -9.86 17.58
N GLN A 2 -14.94 -8.63 17.28
CA GLN A 2 -14.33 -7.93 16.17
C GLN A 2 -12.91 -7.46 16.58
N SER A 3 -11.94 -7.63 15.70
CA SER A 3 -10.57 -7.25 15.95
C SER A 3 -10.14 -6.11 15.01
N ILE A 4 -9.16 -5.34 15.47
CA ILE A 4 -8.50 -4.34 14.65
C ILE A 4 -7.23 -4.98 14.09
N ARG A 5 -7.11 -5.02 12.77
CA ARG A 5 -5.95 -5.56 12.08
C ARG A 5 -4.89 -4.48 11.94
N THR A 6 -3.64 -4.83 12.14
CA THR A 6 -2.49 -3.96 11.87
C THR A 6 -1.82 -4.39 10.57
N ALA A 7 -1.49 -3.43 9.72
CA ALA A 7 -0.82 -3.67 8.45
C ALA A 7 0.34 -2.71 8.24
N ALA A 8 1.27 -3.09 7.38
CA ALA A 8 2.38 -2.26 6.94
C ALA A 8 2.38 -2.19 5.41
N ARG A 9 2.63 -0.99 4.86
CA ARG A 9 2.69 -0.74 3.42
C ARG A 9 4.00 -0.06 3.06
N ALA A 10 4.47 -0.35 1.83
CA ALA A 10 5.69 0.23 1.30
C ALA A 10 5.36 1.32 0.27
N LEU A 11 5.86 2.52 0.50
CA LEU A 11 5.81 3.60 -0.47
C LEU A 11 7.17 3.69 -1.14
N ILE A 12 7.23 3.26 -2.41
CA ILE A 12 8.47 3.12 -3.17
C ILE A 12 8.39 4.00 -4.40
N ILE A 13 9.22 5.04 -4.43
CA ILE A 13 9.37 5.93 -5.58
C ILE A 13 10.73 5.69 -6.20
N HIS A 14 10.76 5.40 -7.49
CA HIS A 14 11.98 5.24 -8.26
C HIS A 14 11.80 5.88 -9.64
N GLN A 15 12.73 6.74 -10.03
CA GLN A 15 12.69 7.46 -11.32
C GLN A 15 11.33 8.16 -11.56
N ASN A 16 10.84 8.88 -10.54
CA ASN A 16 9.56 9.59 -10.56
C ASN A 16 8.33 8.70 -10.80
N LYS A 17 8.42 7.43 -10.47
CA LYS A 17 7.31 6.48 -10.56
C LYS A 17 7.06 5.83 -9.21
N LEU A 18 5.79 5.59 -8.91
CA LEU A 18 5.34 4.89 -7.72
C LEU A 18 5.09 3.42 -8.03
N LEU A 19 5.69 2.54 -7.22
CA LEU A 19 5.40 1.10 -7.33
C LEU A 19 4.03 0.80 -6.74
N THR A 20 3.18 0.16 -7.52
CA THR A 20 1.83 -0.19 -7.10
C THR A 20 1.51 -1.64 -7.38
N ILE A 21 0.57 -2.17 -6.61
CA ILE A 21 -0.08 -3.44 -6.90
C ILE A 21 -1.36 -3.14 -7.66
N LYS A 22 -1.52 -3.78 -8.81
CA LYS A 22 -2.71 -3.66 -9.65
C LYS A 22 -3.74 -4.67 -9.17
N MET A 23 -4.91 -4.18 -8.84
CA MET A 23 -6.03 -4.96 -8.29
C MET A 23 -7.22 -4.90 -9.22
N ARG A 24 -8.10 -5.88 -9.11
CA ARG A 24 -9.38 -5.89 -9.84
C ARG A 24 -10.52 -6.24 -8.90
N ASP A 25 -11.58 -5.46 -8.95
CA ASP A 25 -12.86 -5.76 -8.30
C ASP A 25 -14.01 -5.67 -9.31
N LYS A 26 -15.25 -5.70 -8.82
CA LYS A 26 -16.45 -5.59 -9.67
C LYS A 26 -16.55 -4.25 -10.40
N SER A 27 -15.92 -3.21 -9.86
CA SER A 27 -15.91 -1.86 -10.45
C SER A 27 -14.75 -1.65 -11.42
N GLY A 28 -13.84 -2.62 -11.56
CA GLY A 28 -12.71 -2.57 -12.47
C GLY A 28 -11.36 -2.55 -11.78
N ILE A 29 -10.40 -1.94 -12.42
CA ILE A 29 -9.00 -1.89 -11.95
C ILE A 29 -8.83 -0.76 -10.94
N PHE A 30 -8.06 -1.04 -9.89
CA PHE A 30 -7.56 -0.03 -8.97
C PHE A 30 -6.15 -0.41 -8.52
N TYR A 31 -5.47 0.52 -7.86
CA TYR A 31 -4.07 0.38 -7.47
C TYR A 31 -3.91 0.68 -5.99
N ILE A 32 -3.04 -0.08 -5.33
CA ILE A 32 -2.71 0.10 -3.91
C ILE A 32 -1.20 0.00 -3.72
N LEU A 33 -0.74 0.40 -2.54
CA LEU A 33 0.66 0.19 -2.17
C LEU A 33 0.92 -1.29 -1.82
N PRO A 34 2.13 -1.79 -2.10
CA PRO A 34 2.54 -3.13 -1.64
C PRO A 34 2.53 -3.23 -0.13
N GLY A 35 2.23 -4.41 0.39
CA GLY A 35 2.22 -4.69 1.82
C GLY A 35 1.01 -5.49 2.25
N GLY A 36 0.80 -5.60 3.54
CA GLY A 36 -0.31 -6.38 4.09
C GLY A 36 -0.27 -6.50 5.61
N GLY A 37 -1.05 -7.44 6.12
CA GLY A 37 -1.23 -7.62 7.55
C GLY A 37 0.00 -8.13 8.29
N GLN A 38 0.25 -7.53 9.45
CA GLN A 38 1.27 -8.00 10.38
C GLN A 38 0.81 -9.32 11.01
N ARG A 39 1.73 -10.26 11.15
CA ARG A 39 1.50 -11.50 11.90
C ARG A 39 1.97 -11.34 13.33
N HIS A 40 1.33 -12.08 14.23
CA HIS A 40 1.77 -12.12 15.63
C HIS A 40 3.24 -12.57 15.71
N GLY A 41 4.04 -11.85 16.47
CA GLY A 41 5.44 -12.18 16.70
C GLY A 41 6.42 -11.54 15.72
N GLU A 42 5.95 -10.87 14.67
CA GLU A 42 6.83 -10.12 13.78
C GLU A 42 6.69 -8.60 14.02
N THR A 43 7.77 -7.86 13.78
CA THR A 43 7.70 -6.41 13.75
C THR A 43 6.99 -5.94 12.49
N LEU A 44 6.59 -4.67 12.44
CA LEU A 44 6.03 -4.08 11.22
C LEU A 44 7.00 -4.18 10.04
N GLN A 45 8.29 -3.96 10.29
CA GLN A 45 9.32 -4.04 9.26
C GLN A 45 9.49 -5.46 8.73
N GLU A 46 9.51 -6.46 9.63
CA GLU A 46 9.58 -7.87 9.24
C GLU A 46 8.36 -8.28 8.41
N GLY A 47 7.16 -7.88 8.86
CA GLY A 47 5.93 -8.16 8.14
C GLY A 47 5.91 -7.51 6.76
N LEU A 48 6.38 -6.27 6.65
CA LEU A 48 6.43 -5.58 5.37
C LEU A 48 7.40 -6.25 4.39
N LYS A 49 8.57 -6.67 4.86
CA LYS A 49 9.54 -7.40 4.03
C LYS A 49 8.96 -8.73 3.54
N ARG A 50 8.27 -9.45 4.41
CA ARG A 50 7.60 -10.71 4.05
C ARG A 50 6.53 -10.48 2.99
N GLU A 51 5.65 -9.50 3.21
CA GLU A 51 4.57 -9.18 2.26
C GLU A 51 5.11 -8.76 0.90
N CYS A 52 6.16 -7.94 0.86
CA CYS A 52 6.77 -7.54 -0.41
C CYS A 52 7.38 -8.73 -1.14
N LEU A 53 8.03 -9.64 -0.43
CA LEU A 53 8.56 -10.86 -1.06
C LEU A 53 7.44 -11.70 -1.66
N GLU A 54 6.31 -11.81 -0.98
CA GLU A 54 5.14 -12.55 -1.45
C GLU A 54 4.49 -11.89 -2.68
N GLU A 55 4.42 -10.56 -2.72
CA GLU A 55 3.67 -9.83 -3.75
C GLU A 55 4.52 -9.41 -4.95
N ILE A 56 5.75 -8.95 -4.73
CA ILE A 56 6.60 -8.38 -5.78
C ILE A 56 7.91 -9.15 -6.00
N GLY A 57 8.07 -10.28 -5.31
CA GLY A 57 9.16 -11.20 -5.53
C GLY A 57 10.52 -10.76 -5.01
N THR A 58 10.60 -9.67 -4.28
CA THR A 58 11.84 -9.16 -3.70
C THR A 58 11.60 -8.52 -2.35
N SER A 59 12.62 -8.53 -1.49
CA SER A 59 12.60 -7.79 -0.24
C SER A 59 12.82 -6.30 -0.51
N VAL A 60 12.47 -5.48 0.48
CA VAL A 60 12.65 -4.02 0.43
C VAL A 60 13.54 -3.57 1.58
N ASP A 61 14.20 -2.44 1.39
CA ASP A 61 14.85 -1.72 2.49
C ASP A 61 13.83 -0.76 3.09
N VAL A 62 13.52 -0.96 4.37
CA VAL A 62 12.50 -0.18 5.07
C VAL A 62 13.14 1.06 5.70
N GLY A 63 12.67 2.23 5.32
CA GLY A 63 13.11 3.51 5.85
C GLY A 63 12.16 4.08 6.90
N GLU A 64 11.91 5.38 6.84
CA GLU A 64 11.13 6.10 7.84
C GLU A 64 9.62 5.79 7.73
N LEU A 65 8.93 5.85 8.87
CA LEU A 65 7.47 5.83 8.91
C LEU A 65 6.97 7.18 8.39
N LEU A 66 6.17 7.13 7.31
CA LEU A 66 5.65 8.34 6.67
C LEU A 66 4.33 8.78 7.30
N TYR A 67 3.39 7.84 7.43
CA TYR A 67 2.10 8.14 8.05
C TYR A 67 1.42 6.86 8.55
N VAL A 68 0.45 7.06 9.41
CA VAL A 68 -0.50 6.04 9.86
C VAL A 68 -1.89 6.50 9.45
N ARG A 69 -2.66 5.62 8.85
CA ARG A 69 -4.08 5.84 8.62
C ARG A 69 -4.89 4.69 9.20
N GLU A 70 -6.15 4.94 9.42
CA GLU A 70 -7.10 3.88 9.69
C GLU A 70 -7.99 3.68 8.47
N TYR A 71 -8.50 2.47 8.32
CA TYR A 71 -9.52 2.13 7.36
C TYR A 71 -10.64 1.42 8.09
N ILE A 72 -11.76 2.11 8.26
CA ILE A 72 -12.97 1.55 8.86
C ILE A 72 -13.94 1.29 7.71
N GLY A 73 -14.03 0.04 7.29
CA GLY A 73 -14.65 -0.34 6.02
C GLY A 73 -16.07 0.14 5.82
N LYS A 74 -16.87 0.19 6.89
CA LYS A 74 -18.26 0.65 6.84
C LYS A 74 -18.42 2.12 6.41
N ASN A 75 -17.35 2.91 6.50
CA ASN A 75 -17.39 4.36 6.22
C ASN A 75 -16.96 4.71 4.79
N HIS A 76 -16.55 3.73 3.98
CA HIS A 76 -15.95 3.97 2.68
C HIS A 76 -16.64 3.21 1.55
N GLU A 77 -16.09 3.31 0.34
CA GLU A 77 -16.73 2.78 -0.87
C GLU A 77 -16.97 1.26 -0.87
N PHE A 78 -16.12 0.49 -0.19
CA PHE A 78 -16.27 -0.96 -0.08
C PHE A 78 -17.12 -1.42 1.10
N ARG A 79 -17.94 -0.54 1.64
CA ARG A 79 -18.69 -0.77 2.88
C ARG A 79 -19.49 -2.08 2.93
N LYS A 80 -20.00 -2.55 1.80
CA LYS A 80 -20.76 -3.81 1.74
C LYS A 80 -19.89 -5.01 2.03
N ALA A 81 -18.71 -5.07 1.40
CA ALA A 81 -17.76 -6.16 1.59
C ALA A 81 -16.94 -6.02 2.87
N HIS A 82 -16.62 -4.78 3.27
CA HIS A 82 -15.72 -4.48 4.37
C HIS A 82 -16.43 -3.92 5.60
N HIS A 83 -17.71 -4.17 5.76
CA HIS A 83 -18.52 -3.59 6.85
C HIS A 83 -17.92 -3.82 8.25
N ALA A 84 -17.39 -5.02 8.50
CA ALA A 84 -16.79 -5.38 9.79
C ALA A 84 -15.28 -5.20 9.83
N PHE A 85 -14.67 -4.67 8.77
CA PHE A 85 -13.22 -4.55 8.65
C PHE A 85 -12.73 -3.24 9.23
N HIS A 86 -11.74 -3.33 10.13
CA HIS A 86 -11.04 -2.17 10.69
C HIS A 86 -9.54 -2.46 10.68
N GLN A 87 -8.78 -1.60 10.01
CA GLN A 87 -7.33 -1.77 9.88
C GLN A 87 -6.61 -0.49 10.23
N VAL A 88 -5.52 -0.63 11.00
CA VAL A 88 -4.52 0.43 11.19
C VAL A 88 -3.39 0.14 10.23
N GLU A 89 -3.10 1.07 9.34
CA GLU A 89 -2.13 0.93 8.28
C GLU A 89 -0.95 1.86 8.52
N ASN A 90 0.24 1.27 8.58
CA ASN A 90 1.50 1.96 8.83
C ASN A 90 2.29 1.99 7.52
N VAL A 91 2.56 3.18 7.00
CA VAL A 91 3.17 3.33 5.68
C VAL A 91 4.60 3.84 5.82
N PHE A 92 5.54 3.04 5.32
CA PHE A 92 6.97 3.33 5.38
C PHE A 92 7.50 3.71 4.01
N ARG A 93 8.40 4.68 3.98
CA ARG A 93 9.24 4.91 2.81
C ARG A 93 10.17 3.71 2.65
N CYS A 94 10.15 3.10 1.48
CA CYS A 94 11.01 1.96 1.19
C CYS A 94 11.77 2.16 -0.11
N SER A 95 12.84 1.40 -0.27
CA SER A 95 13.60 1.33 -1.51
C SER A 95 13.84 -0.12 -1.88
N LEU A 96 14.13 -0.34 -3.16
CA LEU A 96 14.46 -1.66 -3.67
C LEU A 96 15.98 -1.77 -3.84
N PRO A 97 16.61 -2.81 -3.30
CA PRO A 97 18.04 -3.06 -3.55
C PRO A 97 18.35 -3.19 -5.04
N ASP A 98 17.45 -3.85 -5.78
CA ASP A 98 17.57 -3.99 -7.24
C ASP A 98 16.17 -3.82 -7.88
N PRO A 99 15.85 -2.62 -8.40
CA PRO A 99 14.55 -2.36 -9.02
C PRO A 99 14.25 -3.24 -10.25
N ALA A 100 15.25 -3.85 -10.86
CA ALA A 100 15.06 -4.73 -12.02
C ALA A 100 14.55 -6.13 -11.63
N ARG A 101 14.58 -6.50 -10.36
CA ARG A 101 14.18 -7.82 -9.86
C ARG A 101 12.73 -7.94 -9.44
N ILE A 102 11.92 -6.96 -9.78
CA ILE A 102 10.49 -7.02 -9.47
C ILE A 102 9.81 -8.02 -10.41
N GLY A 103 8.95 -8.84 -9.84
CA GLY A 103 8.14 -9.79 -10.60
C GLY A 103 7.07 -10.40 -9.73
N PRO A 104 6.24 -11.32 -10.27
CA PRO A 104 5.25 -12.02 -9.47
C PRO A 104 5.92 -12.71 -8.29
N GLY A 105 5.39 -12.49 -7.10
CA GLY A 105 5.86 -13.15 -5.90
C GLY A 105 5.29 -14.55 -5.74
N SER A 106 5.59 -15.17 -4.59
CA SER A 106 5.19 -16.56 -4.29
C SER A 106 3.71 -16.70 -3.95
N GLU A 107 3.08 -15.67 -3.40
CA GLU A 107 1.69 -15.71 -2.96
C GLU A 107 0.98 -14.42 -3.33
N LEU A 108 0.13 -14.49 -4.35
CA LEU A 108 -0.68 -13.37 -4.79
C LEU A 108 -2.07 -13.43 -4.16
N ASP A 109 -2.57 -12.27 -3.73
CA ASP A 109 -3.98 -12.13 -3.35
C ASP A 109 -4.87 -12.43 -4.57
N LYS A 110 -6.06 -13.01 -4.34
CA LYS A 110 -7.01 -13.36 -5.41
C LYS A 110 -7.41 -12.18 -6.30
N LYS A 111 -7.39 -10.95 -5.76
CA LYS A 111 -7.73 -9.74 -6.49
C LYS A 111 -6.53 -9.09 -7.18
N GLN A 112 -5.32 -9.55 -6.88
CA GLN A 112 -4.11 -9.00 -7.46
C GLN A 112 -3.94 -9.51 -8.89
N VAL A 113 -3.81 -8.60 -9.84
CA VAL A 113 -3.66 -8.93 -11.26
C VAL A 113 -2.36 -8.46 -11.87
N GLY A 114 -1.51 -7.78 -11.11
CA GLY A 114 -0.21 -7.35 -11.60
C GLY A 114 0.48 -6.34 -10.70
N ILE A 115 1.58 -5.84 -11.21
CA ILE A 115 2.42 -4.81 -10.59
C ILE A 115 2.59 -3.72 -11.64
N GLU A 116 2.50 -2.47 -11.23
CA GLU A 116 2.67 -1.36 -12.16
C GLU A 116 3.45 -0.21 -11.51
N TRP A 117 4.44 0.31 -12.23
CA TRP A 117 5.09 1.57 -11.91
C TRP A 117 4.28 2.69 -12.53
N ILE A 118 3.64 3.53 -11.72
CA ILE A 118 2.82 4.64 -12.20
C ILE A 118 3.64 5.93 -12.11
N PRO A 119 3.85 6.63 -13.22
CA PRO A 119 4.46 7.96 -13.17
C PRO A 119 3.68 8.87 -12.21
N LEU A 120 4.38 9.62 -11.35
CA LEU A 120 3.71 10.45 -10.33
C LEU A 120 2.72 11.43 -10.94
N HIS A 121 3.02 11.99 -12.12
CA HIS A 121 2.12 12.93 -12.79
C HIS A 121 0.84 12.28 -13.35
N GLU A 122 0.81 10.95 -13.50
CA GLU A 122 -0.37 10.21 -13.95
C GLU A 122 -1.23 9.69 -12.81
N LEU A 123 -0.75 9.79 -11.56
CA LEU A 123 -1.44 9.19 -10.41
C LEU A 123 -2.85 9.78 -10.21
N GLN A 124 -3.05 11.07 -10.53
CA GLN A 124 -4.35 11.72 -10.43
C GLN A 124 -5.41 11.08 -11.34
N ASP A 125 -4.99 10.52 -12.47
CA ASP A 125 -5.88 9.92 -13.48
C ASP A 125 -6.15 8.44 -13.21
N ARG A 126 -5.56 7.88 -12.17
CA ARG A 126 -5.71 6.46 -11.81
C ARG A 126 -6.60 6.30 -10.59
N ARG A 127 -7.35 5.21 -10.54
CA ARG A 127 -8.08 4.83 -9.34
C ARG A 127 -7.08 4.21 -8.35
N PHE A 128 -6.40 5.07 -7.64
CA PHE A 128 -5.42 4.70 -6.60
C PHE A 128 -6.03 4.90 -5.22
N LEU A 129 -5.87 3.92 -4.35
CA LEU A 129 -6.38 3.98 -2.97
C LEU A 129 -5.22 3.85 -1.96
N PRO A 130 -5.21 4.61 -0.89
CA PRO A 130 -6.21 5.62 -0.53
C PRO A 130 -6.09 6.87 -1.42
N GLU A 131 -7.22 7.32 -1.94
CA GLU A 131 -7.25 8.48 -2.84
C GLU A 131 -6.76 9.76 -2.15
N VAL A 132 -6.98 9.86 -0.85
CA VAL A 132 -6.63 11.04 -0.04
C VAL A 132 -5.14 11.37 -0.09
N ILE A 133 -4.26 10.39 -0.34
CA ILE A 133 -2.82 10.66 -0.37
C ILE A 133 -2.30 11.14 -1.74
N LYS A 134 -3.11 11.11 -2.78
CA LYS A 134 -2.69 11.54 -4.13
C LYS A 134 -2.08 12.94 -4.13
N PRO A 135 -2.69 13.97 -3.47
CA PRO A 135 -2.11 15.32 -3.47
C PRO A 135 -0.75 15.44 -2.76
N PHE A 136 -0.38 14.45 -1.97
CA PHE A 136 0.90 14.47 -1.23
C PHE A 136 2.09 14.08 -2.11
N PHE A 137 1.85 13.55 -3.30
CA PHE A 137 2.89 13.26 -4.28
C PHE A 137 3.17 14.51 -5.12
N THR A 138 4.43 14.91 -5.15
CA THR A 138 4.91 16.07 -5.92
C THR A 138 6.19 15.71 -6.64
N SER A 139 6.73 16.63 -7.44
CA SER A 139 8.04 16.45 -8.09
C SER A 139 9.18 16.28 -7.08
N ALA A 140 8.99 16.73 -5.83
CA ALA A 140 9.96 16.56 -4.75
C ALA A 140 9.83 15.21 -4.02
N GLY A 141 8.81 14.39 -4.35
CA GLY A 141 8.55 13.12 -3.71
C GLY A 141 7.21 13.08 -2.99
N PHE A 142 7.19 12.53 -1.79
CA PHE A 142 5.97 12.37 -0.98
C PHE A 142 6.10 13.10 0.34
N ASP A 143 5.06 13.87 0.69
CA ASP A 143 4.95 14.55 1.99
C ASP A 143 3.47 14.61 2.41
N ALA A 144 3.11 13.89 3.48
CA ALA A 144 1.76 13.89 4.02
C ALA A 144 1.48 15.11 4.91
N GLY A 145 2.51 15.86 5.33
CA GLY A 145 2.37 17.01 6.23
C GLY A 145 2.03 16.65 7.67
N THR A 146 1.62 15.42 7.94
CA THR A 146 1.30 14.89 9.27
C THR A 146 1.54 13.40 9.30
N HIS A 147 1.69 12.84 10.51
CA HIS A 147 1.93 11.41 10.67
C HIS A 147 0.67 10.58 10.86
N TYR A 148 -0.45 11.21 11.21
CA TYR A 148 -1.71 10.48 11.41
C TYR A 148 -2.81 11.11 10.56
N LEU A 149 -3.39 10.32 9.66
CA LEU A 149 -4.42 10.79 8.72
C LEU A 149 -5.85 10.47 9.16
N GLY A 150 -6.02 9.62 10.18
CA GLY A 150 -7.34 9.19 10.63
C GLY A 150 -7.98 8.14 9.71
N ASP A 151 -9.30 8.00 9.79
CA ASP A 151 -10.07 7.06 8.95
C ASP A 151 -10.31 7.66 7.57
N VAL A 152 -9.49 7.28 6.61
CA VAL A 152 -9.49 7.82 5.24
C VAL A 152 -9.27 6.71 4.21
N ASN A 153 -9.76 6.99 2.97
CA ASN A 153 -9.51 6.10 1.83
C ASN A 153 -9.41 6.87 0.51
#